data_db90962aa00152e01eb06a2aa45426cf
#
_entry.id   db90962aa00152e01eb06a2aa45426cf
#
_cell.length_a   1.000
_cell.length_b   1.000
_cell.length_c   1.000
_cell.angle_alpha   90.00
_cell.angle_beta   90.00
_cell.angle_gamma   90.00
#
_symmetry.space_group_name_H-M   'P 1'
#
loop_
_entity.id
_entity.type
_entity.pdbx_description
1 polymer ?
#
loop_
_entity_poly.entity_id
_entity_poly.type
_entity_poly.pdbx_seq_one_letter_code
_entity_poly.pdbx_strand_id
1 'polypeptide(L)'
;MEFQKVIDRAMAIRRRYEAKEIQLYGSPWTSEEIALGFVGDVGDLAKLISAENGKRNILNSHEKLEHELADCLWSVIVLANLHGVDLEKSFFETMDRLEEHLLANP
;
A
#
# COMPACT_ATOMS: atom_id res chain seq x y z
N MET A 1 5.45 17.72 -8.18
CA MET A 1 5.67 16.37 -8.71
C MET A 1 4.50 15.47 -8.37
N GLU A 2 4.06 14.72 -9.33
CA GLU A 2 2.84 13.92 -9.19
C GLU A 2 2.92 12.90 -8.05
N PHE A 3 4.07 12.23 -7.91
CA PHE A 3 4.26 11.25 -6.85
C PHE A 3 4.18 11.89 -5.46
N GLN A 4 4.75 13.08 -5.31
CA GLN A 4 4.69 13.79 -4.04
C GLN A 4 3.24 14.15 -3.66
N LYS A 5 2.41 14.48 -4.64
CA LYS A 5 0.99 14.75 -4.40
C LYS A 5 0.27 13.50 -3.89
N VAL A 6 0.63 12.34 -4.42
CA VAL A 6 0.07 11.05 -3.96
C VAL A 6 0.45 10.82 -2.50
N ILE A 7 1.72 11.01 -2.16
CA ILE A 7 2.21 10.86 -0.79
C ILE A 7 1.50 11.85 0.14
N ASP A 8 1.42 13.13 -0.26
CA ASP A 8 0.80 14.16 0.57
C ASP A 8 -0.66 13.84 0.86
N ARG A 9 -1.39 13.36 -0.14
CA ARG A 9 -2.79 12.98 0.03
C ARG A 9 -2.92 11.78 0.96
N ALA A 10 -2.07 10.77 0.76
CA ALA A 10 -2.06 9.57 1.60
C ALA A 10 -1.80 9.91 3.06
N MET A 11 -0.83 10.78 3.32
CA MET A 11 -0.48 11.16 4.68
C MET A 11 -1.52 12.10 5.32
N ALA A 12 -2.21 12.93 4.53
CA ALA A 12 -3.31 13.74 5.04
C ALA A 12 -4.44 12.84 5.59
N ILE A 13 -4.76 11.77 4.88
CA ILE A 13 -5.76 10.80 5.34
C ILE A 13 -5.23 10.03 6.55
N ARG A 14 -3.96 9.64 6.55
CA ARG A 14 -3.36 8.95 7.70
C ARG A 14 -3.46 9.79 8.97
N ARG A 15 -3.17 11.08 8.89
CA ARG A 15 -3.27 11.98 10.05
C ARG A 15 -4.68 12.04 10.61
N ARG A 16 -5.70 11.98 9.76
CA ARG A 16 -7.10 11.93 10.22
C ARG A 16 -7.40 10.65 10.98
N TYR A 17 -6.90 9.52 10.49
CA TYR A 17 -7.05 8.24 11.19
C TYR A 17 -6.31 8.22 12.51
N GLU A 18 -5.11 8.79 12.56
CA GLU A 18 -4.34 8.89 13.81
C GLU A 18 -5.11 9.66 14.87
N ALA A 19 -5.71 10.80 14.51
CA ALA A 19 -6.52 11.58 15.44
C ALA A 19 -7.69 10.75 16.00
N LYS A 20 -8.33 9.98 15.14
CA LYS A 20 -9.44 9.11 15.52
C LYS A 20 -8.98 7.98 16.44
N GLU A 21 -7.84 7.38 16.13
CA GLU A 21 -7.25 6.30 16.93
C GLU A 21 -6.88 6.80 18.33
N ILE A 22 -6.29 7.99 18.42
CA ILE A 22 -5.97 8.62 19.69
C ILE A 22 -7.24 8.84 20.50
N GLN A 23 -8.29 9.35 19.88
CA GLN A 23 -9.56 9.59 20.53
C GLN A 23 -10.21 8.31 21.05
N LEU A 24 -10.17 7.23 20.26
CA LEU A 24 -10.84 5.98 20.59
C LEU A 24 -9.99 5.06 21.48
N TYR A 25 -8.68 5.06 21.28
CA TYR A 25 -7.79 4.06 21.90
C TYR A 25 -6.65 4.68 22.71
N GLY A 26 -6.51 6.00 22.71
CA GLY A 26 -5.47 6.71 23.47
C GLY A 26 -4.13 6.83 22.75
N SER A 27 -3.92 6.15 21.63
CA SER A 27 -2.68 6.21 20.87
C SER A 27 -2.93 5.84 19.41
N PRO A 28 -2.09 6.32 18.47
CA PRO A 28 -2.21 5.92 17.08
C PRO A 28 -1.69 4.49 16.91
N TRP A 29 -2.12 3.83 15.85
CA TRP A 29 -1.59 2.52 15.48
C TRP A 29 -0.10 2.62 15.21
N THR A 30 0.64 1.63 15.68
CA THR A 30 2.08 1.52 15.42
C THR A 30 2.33 1.03 14.00
N SER A 31 3.57 1.19 13.54
CA SER A 31 3.95 0.68 12.21
C SER A 31 3.77 -0.85 12.14
N GLU A 32 4.00 -1.57 13.23
CA GLU A 32 3.78 -3.02 13.27
C GLU A 32 2.30 -3.37 13.08
N GLU A 33 1.40 -2.64 13.73
CA GLU A 33 -0.04 -2.85 13.57
C GLU A 33 -0.49 -2.56 12.14
N ILE A 34 0.04 -1.50 11.54
CA ILE A 34 -0.24 -1.15 10.15
C ILE A 34 0.27 -2.25 9.21
N ALA A 35 1.48 -2.77 9.46
CA ALA A 35 2.06 -3.84 8.65
C ALA A 35 1.22 -5.11 8.72
N LEU A 36 0.71 -5.47 9.91
CA LEU A 36 -0.17 -6.63 10.08
C LEU A 36 -1.48 -6.45 9.32
N GLY A 37 -2.06 -5.24 9.38
CA GLY A 37 -3.26 -4.92 8.61
C GLY A 37 -3.01 -5.03 7.11
N PHE A 38 -1.84 -4.60 6.65
CA PHE A 38 -1.43 -4.70 5.25
C PHE A 38 -1.36 -6.15 4.77
N VAL A 39 -0.84 -7.05 5.60
CA VAL A 39 -0.81 -8.49 5.26
C VAL A 39 -2.23 -9.01 4.99
N GLY A 40 -3.19 -8.59 5.82
CA GLY A 40 -4.59 -8.93 5.63
C GLY A 40 -5.13 -8.40 4.30
N ASP A 41 -4.82 -7.15 3.98
CA ASP A 41 -5.24 -6.52 2.73
C ASP A 41 -4.65 -7.23 1.50
N VAL A 42 -3.40 -7.66 1.58
CA VAL A 42 -2.76 -8.43 0.51
C VAL A 42 -3.46 -9.78 0.31
N GLY A 43 -3.88 -10.42 1.40
CA GLY A 43 -4.68 -11.64 1.31
C GLY A 43 -6.00 -11.42 0.60
N ASP A 44 -6.70 -10.34 0.94
CA ASP A 44 -7.95 -9.96 0.27
C ASP A 44 -7.73 -9.63 -1.20
N LEU A 45 -6.64 -8.93 -1.50
CA LEU A 45 -6.25 -8.63 -2.88
C LEU A 45 -6.06 -9.93 -3.69
N ALA A 46 -5.37 -10.92 -3.12
CA ALA A 46 -5.16 -12.20 -3.78
C ALA A 46 -6.47 -12.91 -4.12
N LYS A 47 -7.44 -12.86 -3.20
CA LYS A 47 -8.77 -13.43 -3.44
C LYS A 47 -9.50 -12.73 -4.58
N LEU A 48 -9.37 -11.40 -4.66
CA LEU A 48 -9.99 -10.61 -5.72
C LEU A 48 -9.36 -10.89 -7.08
N ILE A 49 -8.05 -11.05 -7.13
CA ILE A 49 -7.34 -11.46 -8.36
C ILE A 49 -7.86 -12.83 -8.82
N SER A 50 -8.02 -13.76 -7.89
CA SER A 50 -8.59 -15.09 -8.17
C SER A 50 -9.99 -14.98 -8.76
N ALA A 51 -10.81 -14.10 -8.21
CA ALA A 51 -12.17 -13.86 -8.72
C ALA A 51 -12.15 -13.27 -10.13
N GLU A 52 -11.25 -12.32 -10.41
CA GLU A 52 -11.11 -11.75 -11.75
C GLU A 52 -10.65 -12.78 -12.78
N ASN A 53 -9.95 -13.81 -12.34
CA ASN A 53 -9.53 -14.92 -13.20
C ASN A 53 -10.55 -16.06 -13.27
N GLY A 54 -11.74 -15.84 -12.74
CA GLY A 54 -12.85 -16.81 -12.80
C GLY A 54 -12.73 -18.00 -11.86
N LYS A 55 -11.79 -17.98 -10.94
CA LYS A 55 -11.54 -19.10 -10.01
C LYS A 55 -12.26 -18.96 -8.69
N ARG A 56 -12.91 -17.83 -8.48
CA ARG A 56 -13.64 -17.52 -7.25
C ARG A 56 -14.83 -16.64 -7.60
N ASN A 57 -15.93 -16.81 -6.88
CA ASN A 57 -17.12 -16.02 -7.15
C ASN A 57 -17.27 -14.95 -6.06
N ILE A 58 -16.92 -13.72 -6.40
CA ILE A 58 -17.07 -12.57 -5.53
C ILE A 58 -17.87 -11.51 -6.29
N LEU A 59 -18.99 -11.08 -5.73
CA LEU A 59 -19.84 -10.06 -6.33
C LEU A 59 -19.08 -8.73 -6.40
N ASN A 60 -19.17 -8.06 -7.55
CA ASN A 60 -18.49 -6.77 -7.79
C ASN A 60 -16.96 -6.83 -7.55
N SER A 61 -16.34 -7.94 -7.97
CA SER A 61 -14.93 -8.18 -7.73
C SER A 61 -14.02 -7.09 -8.32
N HIS A 62 -14.36 -6.55 -9.48
CA HIS A 62 -13.53 -5.53 -10.12
C HIS A 62 -13.48 -4.22 -9.31
N GLU A 63 -14.63 -3.75 -8.85
CA GLU A 63 -14.70 -2.55 -8.01
C GLU A 63 -13.95 -2.75 -6.69
N LYS A 64 -14.11 -3.94 -6.11
CA LYS A 64 -13.40 -4.30 -4.86
C LYS A 64 -11.90 -4.39 -5.10
N LEU A 65 -11.49 -4.88 -6.26
CA LEU A 65 -10.07 -4.95 -6.65
C LEU A 65 -9.45 -3.54 -6.75
N GLU A 66 -10.16 -2.62 -7.40
CA GLU A 66 -9.69 -1.23 -7.49
C GLU A 66 -9.46 -0.64 -6.10
N HIS A 67 -10.42 -0.82 -5.21
CA HIS A 67 -10.34 -0.33 -3.83
C HIS A 67 -9.18 -0.98 -3.07
N GLU A 68 -9.02 -2.29 -3.18
CA GLU A 68 -7.99 -3.02 -2.45
C GLU A 68 -6.58 -2.67 -2.93
N LEU A 69 -6.41 -2.46 -4.24
CA LEU A 69 -5.13 -1.99 -4.78
C LEU A 69 -4.77 -0.61 -4.21
N ALA A 70 -5.75 0.28 -4.14
CA ALA A 70 -5.55 1.61 -3.56
C ALA A 70 -5.18 1.52 -2.07
N ASP A 71 -5.86 0.65 -1.31
CA ASP A 71 -5.57 0.45 0.11
C ASP A 71 -4.15 -0.13 0.32
N CYS A 72 -3.75 -1.08 -0.49
CA CYS A 72 -2.41 -1.65 -0.42
C CYS A 72 -1.33 -0.59 -0.70
N LEU A 73 -1.55 0.23 -1.72
CA LEU A 73 -0.61 1.32 -2.02
C LEU A 73 -0.56 2.33 -0.86
N TRP A 74 -1.70 2.66 -0.28
CA TRP A 74 -1.76 3.56 0.87
C TRP A 74 -0.93 3.03 2.02
N SER A 75 -1.06 1.74 2.35
CA SER A 75 -0.29 1.11 3.43
C SER A 75 1.21 1.19 3.18
N VAL A 76 1.65 0.94 1.93
CA VAL A 76 3.07 1.04 1.55
C VAL A 76 3.59 2.46 1.76
N ILE A 77 2.83 3.46 1.32
CA ILE A 77 3.20 4.87 1.47
C ILE A 77 3.31 5.25 2.95
N VAL A 78 2.33 4.86 3.75
CA VAL A 78 2.30 5.14 5.20
C VAL A 78 3.52 4.51 5.88
N LEU A 79 3.80 3.25 5.60
CA LEU A 79 4.94 2.54 6.19
C LEU A 79 6.26 3.19 5.79
N ALA A 80 6.42 3.59 4.53
CA ALA A 80 7.61 4.30 4.09
C ALA A 80 7.80 5.60 4.87
N ASN A 81 6.73 6.37 5.03
CA ASN A 81 6.77 7.63 5.77
C ASN A 81 7.15 7.43 7.24
N LEU A 82 6.54 6.42 7.89
CA LEU A 82 6.81 6.12 9.30
C LEU A 82 8.27 5.72 9.54
N HIS A 83 8.92 5.13 8.57
CA HIS A 83 10.30 4.67 8.67
C HIS A 83 11.31 5.59 7.98
N GLY A 84 10.90 6.78 7.58
CA GLY A 84 11.80 7.77 6.97
C GLY A 84 12.34 7.33 5.61
N VAL A 85 11.61 6.52 4.87
CA VAL A 85 12.00 6.05 3.55
C VAL A 85 11.49 7.00 2.48
N ASP A 86 12.37 7.50 1.62
CA ASP A 86 12.01 8.22 0.42
C ASP A 86 11.56 7.19 -0.62
N LEU A 87 10.26 6.94 -0.67
CA LEU A 87 9.69 5.86 -1.48
C LEU A 87 9.89 6.07 -2.98
N GLU A 88 9.76 7.32 -3.44
CA GLU A 88 9.98 7.65 -4.85
C GLU A 88 11.40 7.29 -5.27
N LYS A 89 12.38 7.76 -4.52
CA LYS A 89 13.79 7.48 -4.78
C LYS A 89 14.08 5.99 -4.73
N SER A 90 13.62 5.31 -3.67
CA SER A 90 13.82 3.88 -3.50
C SER A 90 13.21 3.07 -4.63
N PHE A 91 12.04 3.47 -5.10
CA PHE A 91 11.37 2.80 -6.20
C PHE A 91 12.20 2.89 -7.49
N PHE A 92 12.61 4.09 -7.88
CA PHE A 92 13.37 4.28 -9.11
C PHE A 92 14.75 3.61 -9.04
N GLU A 93 15.44 3.72 -7.92
CA GLU A 93 16.72 3.02 -7.73
C GLU A 93 16.56 1.50 -7.82
N THR A 94 15.50 0.97 -7.25
CA THR A 94 15.21 -0.47 -7.31
C THR A 94 14.91 -0.91 -8.74
N MET A 95 14.11 -0.14 -9.46
CA MET A 95 13.80 -0.44 -10.86
C MET A 95 15.08 -0.41 -11.74
N ASP A 96 15.94 0.57 -11.50
CA ASP A 96 17.22 0.67 -12.20
C ASP A 96 18.09 -0.57 -11.96
N ARG A 97 18.17 -1.04 -10.74
CA ARG A 97 18.93 -2.27 -10.40
C ARG A 97 18.35 -3.50 -11.07
N LEU A 98 17.02 -3.62 -11.11
CA LEU A 98 16.37 -4.74 -11.76
C LEU A 98 16.64 -4.74 -13.26
N GLU A 99 16.59 -3.57 -13.87
CA GLU A 99 16.91 -3.42 -15.29
C GLU A 99 18.35 -3.82 -15.59
N GLU A 100 19.29 -3.33 -14.77
CA GLU A 100 20.71 -3.70 -14.90
C GLU A 100 20.90 -5.22 -14.78
N HIS A 101 20.22 -5.85 -13.83
CA HIS A 101 20.27 -7.29 -13.64
C HIS A 101 19.76 -8.05 -14.88
N LEU A 102 18.64 -7.59 -15.44
CA LEU A 102 18.07 -8.19 -16.64
C LEU A 102 18.96 -8.04 -17.86
N LEU A 103 19.63 -6.89 -18.00
CA LEU A 103 20.57 -6.66 -19.11
C LEU A 103 21.82 -7.52 -18.98
N ALA A 104 22.29 -7.76 -17.75
CA ALA A 104 23.46 -8.59 -17.50
C ALA A 104 23.18 -10.10 -17.64
N ASN A 105 21.90 -10.50 -17.49
CA ASN A 105 21.47 -11.91 -17.51
C ASN A 105 20.30 -12.11 -18.47
N PRO A 106 20.50 -11.88 -19.78
CA PRO A 106 19.43 -11.95 -20.77
C PRO A 106 18.88 -13.36 -21.00
#